data_fa78b51a53bee89caf2cdd303947542d
#
_entry.id   fa78b51a53bee89caf2cdd303947542d
#
_cell.length_a   1.000
_cell.length_b   1.000
_cell.length_c   1.000
_cell.angle_alpha   90.00
_cell.angle_beta   90.00
_cell.angle_gamma   90.00
#
_symmetry.space_group_name_H-M   'P 1'
#
loop_
_entity.id
_entity.type
_entity.pdbx_description
1 polymer ?
#
loop_
_entity_poly.entity_id
_entity_poly.type
_entity_poly.pdbx_seq_one_letter_code
_entity_poly.pdbx_strand_id
1 'polypeptide(L)'
;MSTFTINQRFEFLNNITSMVIDGVTPSLIVTVEGGLGKTHSVTQAIKNTDMTESDYVFFKGYYTARGLYNTLFDNNGKLIVFDDCDSVLEDKVAVNILKSALDSYETRTISWMAKMNKNDEYPQQFNFTGRIIFISNKSKEDMNEAILSRSLTVDLTMTPTDKVERMGSILSSILPEYTLEAKTEALDFLKTVKDEVSLNMRMLIMVTKMRSSYPSSWRDMAKYMVKS
;
A
#
# COMPACT_ATOMS: atom_id res chain seq x y z
N MET A 1 12.02 -5.48 16.84
CA MET A 1 10.84 -4.60 16.98
C MET A 1 11.28 -3.17 16.69
N SER A 2 10.47 -2.38 16.01
CA SER A 2 10.77 -0.97 15.72
C SER A 2 10.83 -0.16 17.03
N THR A 3 11.79 0.77 17.13
CA THR A 3 11.86 1.73 18.24
C THR A 3 10.80 2.84 18.14
N PHE A 4 10.11 2.94 17.01
CA PHE A 4 9.08 3.94 16.74
C PHE A 4 7.68 3.39 16.94
N THR A 5 6.78 4.21 17.51
CA THR A 5 5.36 3.87 17.63
C THR A 5 4.73 3.70 16.24
N ILE A 6 3.60 3.00 16.19
CA ILE A 6 2.89 2.80 14.91
C ILE A 6 2.46 4.13 14.29
N ASN A 7 2.04 5.10 15.09
CA ASN A 7 1.63 6.42 14.59
C ASN A 7 2.80 7.20 13.99
N GLN A 8 3.99 7.14 14.62
CA GLN A 8 5.22 7.72 14.04
C GLN A 8 5.58 7.05 12.70
N ARG A 9 5.44 5.72 12.59
CA ARG A 9 5.71 5.00 11.34
C ARG A 9 4.75 5.41 10.22
N PHE A 10 3.48 5.70 10.52
CA PHE A 10 2.55 6.27 9.55
C PHE A 10 2.86 7.73 9.19
N GLU A 11 3.37 8.51 10.12
CA GLU A 11 3.88 9.86 9.83
C GLU A 11 5.09 9.79 8.89
N PHE A 12 6.04 8.87 9.12
CA PHE A 12 7.15 8.62 8.20
C PHE A 12 6.68 8.18 6.82
N LEU A 13 5.64 7.32 6.74
CA LEU A 13 5.03 6.97 5.47
C LEU A 13 4.54 8.22 4.72
N ASN A 14 3.83 9.11 5.39
CA ASN A 14 3.32 10.33 4.76
C ASN A 14 4.49 11.22 4.27
N ASN A 15 5.50 11.45 5.11
CA ASN A 15 6.66 12.27 4.77
C ASN A 15 7.45 11.69 3.59
N ILE A 16 7.71 10.38 3.58
CA ILE A 16 8.42 9.71 2.49
C ILE A 16 7.58 9.68 1.21
N THR A 17 6.25 9.52 1.33
CA THR A 17 5.34 9.64 0.18
C THR A 17 5.46 11.03 -0.45
N SER A 18 5.50 12.10 0.35
CA SER A 18 5.72 13.47 -0.14
C SER A 18 7.07 13.60 -0.85
N MET A 19 8.16 13.00 -0.32
CA MET A 19 9.47 13.01 -1.00
C MET A 19 9.41 12.36 -2.39
N VAL A 20 8.60 11.30 -2.58
CA VAL A 20 8.39 10.70 -3.91
C VAL A 20 7.57 11.65 -4.79
N ILE A 21 6.51 12.25 -4.25
CA ILE A 21 5.65 13.20 -4.98
C ILE A 21 6.47 14.41 -5.46
N ASP A 22 7.37 14.92 -4.64
CA ASP A 22 8.23 16.06 -4.95
C ASP A 22 9.44 15.70 -5.84
N GLY A 23 9.61 14.41 -6.16
CA GLY A 23 10.70 13.92 -7.01
C GLY A 23 12.07 13.86 -6.32
N VAL A 24 12.13 13.97 -5.00
CA VAL A 24 13.36 13.85 -4.20
C VAL A 24 13.91 12.42 -4.27
N THR A 25 13.03 11.43 -4.39
CA THR A 25 13.36 10.02 -4.57
C THR A 25 12.47 9.40 -5.66
N PRO A 26 13.00 8.47 -6.48
CA PRO A 26 12.23 7.87 -7.57
C PRO A 26 11.16 6.89 -7.08
N SER A 27 11.30 6.34 -5.86
CA SER A 27 10.41 5.27 -5.43
C SER A 27 10.31 5.06 -3.93
N LEU A 28 9.17 4.46 -3.55
CA LEU A 28 8.86 4.01 -2.19
C LEU A 28 8.25 2.60 -2.24
N ILE A 29 8.65 1.75 -1.31
CA ILE A 29 8.01 0.47 -1.03
C ILE A 29 7.38 0.52 0.36
N VAL A 30 6.09 0.23 0.46
CA VAL A 30 5.36 0.12 1.71
C VAL A 30 5.04 -1.35 1.95
N THR A 31 5.57 -1.90 3.03
CA THR A 31 5.35 -3.30 3.41
C THR A 31 4.49 -3.38 4.66
N VAL A 32 3.48 -4.22 4.68
CA VAL A 32 2.74 -4.65 5.87
C VAL A 32 1.66 -5.68 5.51
N GLU A 33 1.16 -6.43 6.48
CA GLU A 33 0.00 -7.29 6.33
C GLU A 33 -1.24 -6.53 5.81
N GLY A 34 -2.13 -7.24 5.10
CA GLY A 34 -3.32 -6.66 4.48
C GLY A 34 -4.31 -6.03 5.47
N GLY A 35 -5.03 -5.01 5.01
CA GLY A 35 -6.18 -4.44 5.74
C GLY A 35 -5.85 -3.47 6.88
N LEU A 36 -4.66 -2.85 6.89
CA LEU A 36 -4.20 -1.94 7.96
C LEU A 36 -4.11 -0.46 7.55
N GLY A 37 -4.67 -0.08 6.40
CA GLY A 37 -4.82 1.32 6.01
C GLY A 37 -3.68 1.90 5.15
N LYS A 38 -2.76 1.08 4.61
CA LYS A 38 -1.66 1.51 3.72
C LYS A 38 -2.12 2.37 2.55
N THR A 39 -2.97 1.76 1.72
CA THR A 39 -3.52 2.39 0.51
C THR A 39 -4.21 3.70 0.85
N HIS A 40 -4.99 3.71 1.94
CA HIS A 40 -5.65 4.93 2.41
C HIS A 40 -4.65 6.03 2.75
N SER A 41 -3.58 5.72 3.49
CA SER A 41 -2.56 6.72 3.87
C SER A 41 -1.81 7.26 2.67
N VAL A 42 -1.38 6.41 1.72
CA VAL A 42 -0.75 6.86 0.47
C VAL A 42 -1.71 7.72 -0.34
N THR A 43 -2.98 7.30 -0.48
CA THR A 43 -4.00 8.07 -1.20
C THR A 43 -4.25 9.43 -0.55
N GLN A 44 -4.32 9.50 0.78
CA GLN A 44 -4.48 10.78 1.48
C GLN A 44 -3.26 11.69 1.32
N ALA A 45 -2.04 11.13 1.38
CA ALA A 45 -0.83 11.90 1.14
C ALA A 45 -0.83 12.54 -0.27
N ILE A 46 -1.25 11.79 -1.30
CA ILE A 46 -1.39 12.31 -2.67
C ILE A 46 -2.47 13.40 -2.74
N LYS A 47 -3.66 13.16 -2.15
CA LYS A 47 -4.77 14.13 -2.15
C LYS A 47 -4.48 15.43 -1.40
N ASN A 48 -3.53 15.43 -0.48
CA ASN A 48 -3.10 16.61 0.26
C ASN A 48 -2.07 17.47 -0.51
N THR A 49 -1.75 17.09 -1.74
CA THR A 49 -0.89 17.85 -2.66
C THR A 49 -1.72 18.50 -3.76
N ASP A 50 -1.08 19.35 -4.58
CA ASP A 50 -1.70 19.97 -5.75
C ASP A 50 -1.77 19.02 -6.97
N MET A 51 -1.45 17.72 -6.82
CA MET A 51 -1.54 16.73 -7.91
C MET A 51 -2.99 16.55 -8.34
N THR A 52 -3.19 16.58 -9.64
CA THR A 52 -4.47 16.30 -10.30
C THR A 52 -4.59 14.80 -10.65
N GLU A 53 -5.77 14.35 -11.03
CA GLU A 53 -6.00 12.95 -11.48
C GLU A 53 -5.19 12.58 -12.74
N SER A 54 -4.67 13.57 -13.48
CA SER A 54 -3.79 13.32 -14.61
C SER A 54 -2.33 13.04 -14.22
N ASP A 55 -1.91 13.41 -13.01
CA ASP A 55 -0.53 13.36 -12.56
C ASP A 55 -0.16 12.03 -11.89
N TYR A 56 -1.15 11.23 -11.52
CA TYR A 56 -0.93 9.94 -10.90
C TYR A 56 -1.90 8.87 -11.40
N VAL A 57 -1.55 7.61 -11.19
CA VAL A 57 -2.38 6.46 -11.54
C VAL A 57 -2.21 5.32 -10.55
N PHE A 58 -3.32 4.63 -10.23
CA PHE A 58 -3.33 3.43 -9.38
C PHE A 58 -3.55 2.18 -10.20
N PHE A 59 -2.74 1.16 -9.94
CA PHE A 59 -2.88 -0.16 -10.50
C PHE A 59 -3.03 -1.20 -9.40
N LYS A 60 -3.91 -2.19 -9.61
CA LYS A 60 -4.16 -3.30 -8.69
C LYS A 60 -4.18 -4.63 -9.45
N GLY A 61 -3.76 -5.69 -8.75
CA GLY A 61 -3.89 -7.05 -9.25
C GLY A 61 -2.66 -7.58 -9.96
N TYR A 62 -2.86 -8.56 -10.84
CA TYR A 62 -1.79 -9.30 -11.49
C TYR A 62 -1.25 -8.58 -12.74
N TYR A 63 0.07 -8.47 -12.82
CA TYR A 63 0.78 -7.94 -13.99
C TYR A 63 1.85 -8.92 -14.45
N THR A 64 1.93 -9.13 -15.78
CA THR A 64 3.07 -9.77 -16.42
C THR A 64 4.20 -8.75 -16.60
N ALA A 65 5.43 -9.21 -16.83
CA ALA A 65 6.55 -8.32 -17.14
C ALA A 65 6.28 -7.42 -18.37
N ARG A 66 5.63 -7.96 -19.42
CA ARG A 66 5.24 -7.15 -20.59
C ARG A 66 4.17 -6.11 -20.23
N GLY A 67 3.17 -6.50 -19.44
CA GLY A 67 2.16 -5.55 -18.93
C GLY A 67 2.79 -4.43 -18.11
N LEU A 68 3.76 -4.75 -17.25
CA LEU A 68 4.53 -3.76 -16.50
C LEU A 68 5.26 -2.80 -17.44
N TYR A 69 6.01 -3.32 -18.44
CA TYR A 69 6.73 -2.49 -19.42
C TYR A 69 5.79 -1.49 -20.11
N ASN A 70 4.66 -1.97 -20.62
CA ASN A 70 3.66 -1.14 -21.30
C ASN A 70 3.08 -0.09 -20.34
N THR A 71 2.74 -0.49 -19.11
CA THR A 71 2.22 0.41 -18.08
C THR A 71 3.18 1.56 -17.76
N LEU A 72 4.47 1.26 -17.64
CA LEU A 72 5.50 2.27 -17.38
C LEU A 72 5.68 3.22 -18.58
N PHE A 73 5.56 2.73 -19.81
CA PHE A 73 5.60 3.54 -21.02
C PHE A 73 4.39 4.47 -21.11
N ASP A 74 3.17 3.93 -21.01
CA ASP A 74 1.91 4.66 -21.16
C ASP A 74 1.72 5.75 -20.07
N ASN A 75 2.34 5.55 -18.91
CA ASN A 75 2.26 6.47 -17.77
C ASN A 75 3.61 7.12 -17.43
N ASN A 76 4.48 7.25 -18.44
CA ASN A 76 5.76 7.92 -18.25
C ASN A 76 5.56 9.37 -17.78
N GLY A 77 6.38 9.80 -16.83
CA GLY A 77 6.28 11.12 -16.21
C GLY A 77 5.31 11.22 -15.04
N LYS A 78 4.40 10.25 -14.85
CA LYS A 78 3.43 10.25 -13.74
C LYS A 78 3.97 9.58 -12.47
N LEU A 79 3.23 9.79 -11.37
CA LEU A 79 3.34 8.97 -10.18
C LEU A 79 2.49 7.70 -10.38
N ILE A 80 3.14 6.55 -10.37
CA ILE A 80 2.50 5.24 -10.55
C ILE A 80 2.44 4.53 -9.20
N VAL A 81 1.24 4.17 -8.75
CA VAL A 81 1.04 3.41 -7.51
C VAL A 81 0.59 2.00 -7.85
N PHE A 82 1.43 1.01 -7.53
CA PHE A 82 1.09 -0.40 -7.60
C PHE A 82 0.62 -0.87 -6.24
N ASP A 83 -0.67 -1.20 -6.11
CA ASP A 83 -1.32 -1.66 -4.88
C ASP A 83 -1.72 -3.14 -5.03
N ASP A 84 -1.15 -4.00 -4.19
CA ASP A 84 -1.32 -5.47 -4.25
C ASP A 84 -0.91 -6.08 -5.61
N CYS A 85 0.14 -5.52 -6.26
CA CYS A 85 0.69 -6.03 -7.52
C CYS A 85 1.97 -6.85 -7.30
N ASP A 86 1.99 -7.73 -6.30
CA ASP A 86 3.18 -8.45 -5.86
C ASP A 86 3.81 -9.35 -6.94
N SER A 87 3.04 -9.76 -7.96
CA SER A 87 3.53 -10.53 -9.10
C SER A 87 4.72 -9.88 -9.83
N VAL A 88 4.76 -8.54 -9.93
CA VAL A 88 5.89 -7.83 -10.58
C VAL A 88 7.15 -7.81 -9.71
N LEU A 89 7.03 -8.02 -8.41
CA LEU A 89 8.15 -8.11 -7.48
C LEU A 89 8.74 -9.53 -7.42
N GLU A 90 8.02 -10.54 -7.95
CA GLU A 90 8.41 -11.96 -7.99
C GLU A 90 8.94 -12.38 -9.36
N ASP A 91 8.42 -11.83 -10.43
CA ASP A 91 8.83 -12.17 -11.79
C ASP A 91 10.22 -11.64 -12.11
N LYS A 92 11.16 -12.53 -12.47
CA LYS A 92 12.56 -12.17 -12.72
C LYS A 92 12.73 -11.14 -13.84
N VAL A 93 11.86 -11.18 -14.86
CA VAL A 93 11.92 -10.24 -15.98
C VAL A 93 11.36 -8.89 -15.55
N ALA A 94 10.25 -8.87 -14.83
CA ALA A 94 9.68 -7.65 -14.26
C ALA A 94 10.65 -6.98 -13.28
N VAL A 95 11.31 -7.75 -12.40
CA VAL A 95 12.35 -7.24 -11.50
C VAL A 95 13.50 -6.57 -12.25
N ASN A 96 13.93 -7.10 -13.40
CA ASN A 96 14.97 -6.44 -14.22
C ASN A 96 14.49 -5.12 -14.84
N ILE A 97 13.23 -5.04 -15.26
CA ILE A 97 12.59 -3.79 -15.72
C ILE A 97 12.58 -2.77 -14.57
N LEU A 98 12.15 -3.21 -13.39
CA LEU A 98 12.08 -2.35 -12.20
C LEU A 98 13.46 -1.84 -11.77
N LYS A 99 14.52 -2.65 -11.83
CA LYS A 99 15.87 -2.18 -11.53
C LYS A 99 16.25 -0.97 -12.37
N SER A 100 15.88 -0.96 -13.65
CA SER A 100 16.12 0.19 -14.54
C SER A 100 15.20 1.37 -14.21
N ALA A 101 13.92 1.11 -13.91
CA ALA A 101 12.94 2.14 -13.59
C ALA A 101 13.21 2.85 -12.24
N LEU A 102 13.81 2.14 -11.28
CA LEU A 102 14.06 2.61 -9.90
C LEU A 102 15.49 3.09 -9.67
N ASP A 103 16.32 3.07 -10.71
CA ASP A 103 17.72 3.46 -10.58
C ASP A 103 17.86 4.91 -10.12
N SER A 104 18.95 5.19 -9.40
CA SER A 104 19.29 6.53 -8.92
C SER A 104 19.98 7.40 -9.96
N TYR A 105 20.29 6.87 -11.15
CA TYR A 105 20.88 7.65 -12.24
C TYR A 105 19.90 8.69 -12.80
N GLU A 106 20.44 9.80 -13.27
CA GLU A 106 19.66 10.88 -13.89
C GLU A 106 18.86 10.38 -15.10
N THR A 107 19.44 9.46 -15.90
CA THR A 107 18.76 8.83 -17.04
C THR A 107 18.44 7.38 -16.72
N ARG A 108 17.15 7.06 -16.63
CA ARG A 108 16.61 5.72 -16.36
C ARG A 108 16.05 5.12 -17.64
N THR A 109 16.90 4.41 -18.40
CA THR A 109 16.47 3.77 -19.64
C THR A 109 15.93 2.38 -19.36
N ILE A 110 14.67 2.15 -19.71
CA ILE A 110 14.00 0.85 -19.63
C ILE A 110 14.02 0.21 -21.02
N SER A 111 14.42 -1.07 -21.11
CA SER A 111 14.53 -1.79 -22.36
C SER A 111 13.73 -3.09 -22.34
N TRP A 112 13.05 -3.38 -23.46
CA TRP A 112 12.38 -4.64 -23.74
C TRP A 112 12.95 -5.23 -25.04
N MET A 113 13.97 -6.08 -24.90
CA MET A 113 14.73 -6.62 -26.06
C MET A 113 14.22 -7.98 -26.54
N ALA A 114 13.01 -8.41 -26.14
CA ALA A 114 12.40 -9.61 -26.69
C ALA A 114 12.00 -9.39 -28.15
N LYS A 115 11.88 -10.51 -28.92
CA LYS A 115 11.46 -10.47 -30.32
C LYS A 115 10.09 -9.78 -30.43
N MET A 116 10.08 -8.61 -31.05
CA MET A 116 8.85 -7.86 -31.29
C MET A 116 8.13 -8.38 -32.54
N ASN A 117 6.82 -8.43 -32.50
CA ASN A 117 6.01 -8.64 -33.69
C ASN A 117 6.02 -7.36 -34.53
N LYS A 118 5.86 -7.49 -35.88
CA LYS A 118 5.84 -6.34 -36.78
C LYS A 118 4.78 -5.28 -36.46
N ASN A 119 3.78 -5.62 -35.66
CA ASN A 119 2.68 -4.76 -35.23
C ASN A 119 2.78 -4.33 -33.78
N ASP A 120 3.95 -4.42 -33.14
CA ASP A 120 4.11 -4.01 -31.73
C ASP A 120 4.19 -2.47 -31.67
N GLU A 121 3.23 -1.85 -31.00
CA GLU A 121 3.10 -0.38 -30.92
C GLU A 121 4.09 0.25 -29.90
N TYR A 122 4.75 -0.57 -29.07
CA TYR A 122 5.66 -0.09 -28.03
C TYR A 122 7.11 -0.09 -28.52
N PRO A 123 7.93 0.92 -28.16
CA PRO A 123 9.34 0.96 -28.51
C PRO A 123 10.11 -0.15 -27.78
N GLN A 124 11.32 -0.49 -28.29
CA GLN A 124 12.21 -1.44 -27.61
C GLN A 124 12.86 -0.86 -26.33
N GLN A 125 12.97 0.47 -26.25
CA GLN A 125 13.49 1.18 -25.10
C GLN A 125 12.91 2.59 -24.99
N PHE A 126 12.86 3.11 -23.78
CA PHE A 126 12.48 4.50 -23.51
C PHE A 126 13.13 5.00 -22.22
N ASN A 127 13.25 6.32 -22.09
CA ASN A 127 13.69 6.96 -20.85
C ASN A 127 12.49 7.18 -19.94
N PHE A 128 12.55 6.60 -18.75
CA PHE A 128 11.50 6.70 -17.75
C PHE A 128 11.77 7.86 -16.80
N THR A 129 10.84 8.77 -16.68
CA THR A 129 10.89 9.95 -15.81
C THR A 129 9.84 9.90 -14.69
N GLY A 130 8.97 8.88 -14.72
CA GLY A 130 7.94 8.68 -13.70
C GLY A 130 8.51 8.31 -12.32
N ARG A 131 7.64 8.20 -11.34
CA ARG A 131 7.93 7.80 -9.96
C ARG A 131 7.02 6.64 -9.57
N ILE A 132 7.48 5.78 -8.68
CA ILE A 132 6.75 4.54 -8.37
C ILE A 132 6.59 4.37 -6.86
N ILE A 133 5.37 4.06 -6.43
CA ILE A 133 5.07 3.60 -5.07
C ILE A 133 4.52 2.17 -5.16
N PHE A 134 5.15 1.24 -4.46
CA PHE A 134 4.64 -0.11 -4.26
C PHE A 134 3.98 -0.22 -2.89
N ILE A 135 2.76 -0.72 -2.86
CA ILE A 135 2.05 -1.11 -1.64
C ILE A 135 1.91 -2.63 -1.67
N SER A 136 2.68 -3.33 -0.83
CA SER A 136 2.80 -4.78 -0.86
C SER A 136 2.35 -5.41 0.46
N ASN A 137 1.81 -6.62 0.38
CA ASN A 137 1.53 -7.47 1.54
C ASN A 137 2.71 -8.38 1.90
N LYS A 138 3.79 -8.34 1.12
CA LYS A 138 5.01 -9.09 1.40
C LYS A 138 5.79 -8.48 2.55
N SER A 139 6.48 -9.34 3.30
CA SER A 139 7.49 -8.88 4.24
C SER A 139 8.71 -8.32 3.49
N LYS A 140 9.49 -7.48 4.16
CA LYS A 140 10.73 -6.94 3.58
C LYS A 140 11.72 -8.06 3.23
N GLU A 141 11.76 -9.13 4.04
CA GLU A 141 12.63 -10.28 3.88
C GLU A 141 12.31 -11.10 2.62
N ASP A 142 11.04 -11.07 2.17
CA ASP A 142 10.58 -11.79 0.97
C ASP A 142 10.77 -10.99 -0.33
N MET A 143 11.32 -9.77 -0.24
CA MET A 143 11.52 -8.91 -1.40
C MET A 143 12.92 -9.04 -1.98
N ASN A 144 13.03 -8.76 -3.29
CA ASN A 144 14.32 -8.75 -3.97
C ASN A 144 15.19 -7.60 -3.45
N GLU A 145 16.40 -7.93 -2.95
CA GLU A 145 17.36 -6.99 -2.38
C GLU A 145 17.71 -5.85 -3.36
N ALA A 146 17.82 -6.15 -4.66
CA ALA A 146 18.16 -5.15 -5.66
C ALA A 146 17.03 -4.11 -5.88
N ILE A 147 15.79 -4.44 -5.56
CA ILE A 147 14.66 -3.50 -5.56
C ILE A 147 14.68 -2.68 -4.27
N LEU A 148 14.89 -3.34 -3.12
CA LEU A 148 14.99 -2.67 -1.82
C LEU A 148 16.12 -1.63 -1.78
N SER A 149 17.28 -1.94 -2.36
CA SER A 149 18.44 -1.02 -2.38
C SER A 149 18.24 0.23 -3.25
N ARG A 150 17.23 0.23 -4.14
CA ARG A 150 16.89 1.35 -5.04
C ARG A 150 15.67 2.15 -4.60
N SER A 151 15.03 1.73 -3.50
CA SER A 151 13.77 2.33 -3.05
C SER A 151 13.86 2.69 -1.57
N LEU A 152 13.26 3.80 -1.17
CA LEU A 152 12.97 3.99 0.24
C LEU A 152 11.93 2.93 0.67
N THR A 153 12.09 2.39 1.87
CA THR A 153 11.20 1.33 2.37
C THR A 153 10.60 1.74 3.70
N VAL A 154 9.28 1.67 3.81
CA VAL A 154 8.55 1.85 5.06
C VAL A 154 7.90 0.52 5.44
N ASP A 155 8.37 -0.06 6.53
CA ASP A 155 7.80 -1.27 7.12
C ASP A 155 6.79 -0.89 8.21
N LEU A 156 5.53 -1.27 7.97
CA LEU A 156 4.41 -1.05 8.88
C LEU A 156 3.97 -2.35 9.57
N THR A 157 4.85 -3.36 9.67
CA THR A 157 4.55 -4.58 10.44
C THR A 157 4.09 -4.24 11.86
N MET A 158 2.96 -4.77 12.27
CA MET A 158 2.26 -4.40 13.50
C MET A 158 2.09 -5.58 14.44
N THR A 159 2.38 -5.36 15.72
CA THR A 159 1.92 -6.25 16.79
C THR A 159 0.39 -6.12 16.96
N PRO A 160 -0.29 -7.07 17.64
CA PRO A 160 -1.71 -6.92 17.99
C PRO A 160 -2.01 -5.61 18.73
N THR A 161 -1.08 -5.16 19.57
CA THR A 161 -1.19 -3.89 20.30
C THR A 161 -1.07 -2.68 19.37
N ASP A 162 -0.11 -2.69 18.43
CA ASP A 162 0.02 -1.63 17.41
C ASP A 162 -1.25 -1.52 16.55
N LYS A 163 -1.86 -2.67 16.17
CA LYS A 163 -3.11 -2.70 15.39
C LYS A 163 -4.25 -1.99 16.14
N VAL A 164 -4.40 -2.27 17.43
CA VAL A 164 -5.40 -1.62 18.29
C VAL A 164 -5.10 -0.12 18.45
N GLU A 165 -3.85 0.26 18.68
CA GLU A 165 -3.43 1.66 18.79
C GLU A 165 -3.74 2.41 17.50
N ARG A 166 -3.39 1.83 16.34
CA ARG A 166 -3.70 2.44 15.04
C ARG A 166 -5.19 2.60 14.80
N MET A 167 -6.00 1.57 15.11
CA MET A 167 -7.46 1.65 15.02
C MET A 167 -8.00 2.79 15.89
N GLY A 168 -7.51 2.93 17.12
CA GLY A 168 -7.90 3.99 18.03
C GLY A 168 -7.56 5.39 17.52
N SER A 169 -6.35 5.56 16.95
CA SER A 169 -5.88 6.87 16.45
C SER A 169 -6.70 7.43 15.28
N ILE A 170 -7.33 6.55 14.48
CA ILE A 170 -8.13 6.95 13.32
C ILE A 170 -9.64 6.78 13.52
N LEU A 171 -10.08 6.39 14.72
CA LEU A 171 -11.46 6.02 15.00
C LEU A 171 -12.46 7.15 14.69
N SER A 172 -12.09 8.40 14.97
CA SER A 172 -12.92 9.57 14.69
C SER A 172 -13.07 9.87 13.19
N SER A 173 -12.06 9.55 12.39
CA SER A 173 -12.01 9.89 10.97
C SER A 173 -12.61 8.82 10.04
N ILE A 174 -12.80 7.59 10.54
CA ILE A 174 -13.40 6.50 9.76
C ILE A 174 -14.90 6.40 10.03
N LEU A 175 -15.67 5.88 9.05
CA LEU A 175 -17.11 5.61 9.18
C LEU A 175 -17.90 6.80 9.76
N PRO A 176 -17.90 7.96 9.07
CA PRO A 176 -18.54 9.17 9.59
C PRO A 176 -20.05 9.00 9.82
N GLU A 177 -20.69 8.03 9.16
CA GLU A 177 -22.10 7.68 9.30
C GLU A 177 -22.44 6.96 10.61
N TYR A 178 -21.45 6.50 11.39
CA TYR A 178 -21.66 5.81 12.66
C TYR A 178 -21.21 6.66 13.85
N THR A 179 -21.93 6.51 14.97
CA THR A 179 -21.59 7.24 16.20
C THR A 179 -20.23 6.84 16.75
N LEU A 180 -19.55 7.78 17.41
CA LEU A 180 -18.25 7.50 18.05
C LEU A 180 -18.40 6.42 19.14
N GLU A 181 -19.55 6.40 19.86
CA GLU A 181 -19.86 5.38 20.85
C GLU A 181 -19.85 3.97 20.24
N ALA A 182 -20.56 3.75 19.13
CA ALA A 182 -20.60 2.45 18.47
C ALA A 182 -19.20 2.00 17.98
N LYS A 183 -18.42 2.94 17.46
CA LYS A 183 -17.03 2.69 17.04
C LYS A 183 -16.12 2.34 18.23
N THR A 184 -16.29 3.04 19.34
CA THR A 184 -15.50 2.79 20.58
C THR A 184 -15.83 1.43 21.16
N GLU A 185 -17.12 1.08 21.29
CA GLU A 185 -17.52 -0.24 21.80
C GLU A 185 -17.02 -1.38 20.88
N ALA A 186 -17.04 -1.18 19.57
CA ALA A 186 -16.49 -2.15 18.61
C ALA A 186 -14.97 -2.32 18.82
N LEU A 187 -14.23 -1.23 18.98
CA LEU A 187 -12.79 -1.28 19.26
C LEU A 187 -12.50 -1.95 20.60
N ASP A 188 -13.28 -1.64 21.66
CA ASP A 188 -13.10 -2.26 22.97
C ASP A 188 -13.36 -3.77 22.93
N PHE A 189 -14.35 -4.21 22.16
CA PHE A 189 -14.53 -5.64 21.91
C PHE A 189 -13.30 -6.25 21.21
N LEU A 190 -12.77 -5.63 20.16
CA LEU A 190 -11.59 -6.14 19.45
C LEU A 190 -10.34 -6.19 20.34
N LYS A 191 -10.19 -5.27 21.30
CA LYS A 191 -9.13 -5.33 22.32
C LYS A 191 -9.16 -6.63 23.14
N THR A 192 -10.36 -7.15 23.42
CA THR A 192 -10.51 -8.37 24.22
C THR A 192 -10.08 -9.64 23.50
N VAL A 193 -10.06 -9.61 22.17
CA VAL A 193 -9.73 -10.76 21.31
C VAL A 193 -8.43 -10.59 20.50
N LYS A 194 -7.68 -9.52 20.74
CA LYS A 194 -6.51 -9.12 19.93
C LYS A 194 -5.39 -10.16 19.86
N ASP A 195 -5.27 -10.99 20.90
CA ASP A 195 -4.22 -12.02 20.98
C ASP A 195 -4.70 -13.39 20.47
N GLU A 196 -6.00 -13.52 20.16
CA GLU A 196 -6.62 -14.75 19.66
C GLU A 196 -6.82 -14.74 18.13
N VAL A 197 -6.87 -13.55 17.52
CA VAL A 197 -7.20 -13.39 16.10
C VAL A 197 -6.34 -12.32 15.43
N SER A 198 -6.11 -12.47 14.12
CA SER A 198 -5.38 -11.46 13.35
C SER A 198 -6.28 -10.25 13.05
N LEU A 199 -6.17 -9.20 13.89
CA LEU A 199 -6.95 -7.98 13.73
C LEU A 199 -6.61 -7.22 12.45
N ASN A 200 -7.64 -6.62 11.84
CA ASN A 200 -7.50 -5.67 10.73
C ASN A 200 -8.65 -4.64 10.74
N MET A 201 -8.51 -3.58 9.93
CA MET A 201 -9.52 -2.52 9.84
C MET A 201 -10.89 -3.00 9.34
N ARG A 202 -10.92 -4.05 8.51
CA ARG A 202 -12.20 -4.61 8.02
C ARG A 202 -13.00 -5.20 9.18
N MET A 203 -12.34 -5.82 10.15
CA MET A 203 -13.00 -6.31 11.38
C MET A 203 -13.61 -5.17 12.19
N LEU A 204 -12.88 -4.06 12.39
CA LEU A 204 -13.42 -2.90 13.09
C LEU A 204 -14.66 -2.34 12.38
N ILE A 205 -14.61 -2.21 11.06
CA ILE A 205 -15.74 -1.78 10.24
C ILE A 205 -16.94 -2.72 10.41
N MET A 206 -16.73 -4.04 10.31
CA MET A 206 -17.80 -5.03 10.44
C MET A 206 -18.43 -5.05 11.83
N VAL A 207 -17.60 -5.03 12.88
CA VAL A 207 -18.11 -5.01 14.27
C VAL A 207 -18.85 -3.71 14.56
N THR A 208 -18.39 -2.57 14.06
CA THR A 208 -19.12 -1.29 14.18
C THR A 208 -20.49 -1.36 13.52
N LYS A 209 -20.57 -1.93 12.31
CA LYS A 209 -21.84 -2.14 11.61
C LYS A 209 -22.79 -3.06 12.39
N MET A 210 -22.28 -4.18 12.93
CA MET A 210 -23.06 -5.10 13.78
C MET A 210 -23.59 -4.38 15.03
N ARG A 211 -22.73 -3.62 15.73
CA ARG A 211 -23.12 -2.85 16.91
C ARG A 211 -24.25 -1.86 16.61
N SER A 212 -24.18 -1.19 15.48
CA SER A 212 -25.18 -0.19 15.09
C SER A 212 -26.50 -0.83 14.64
N SER A 213 -26.44 -1.98 13.96
CA SER A 213 -27.64 -2.63 13.43
C SER A 213 -28.36 -3.51 14.46
N TYR A 214 -27.62 -4.12 15.38
CA TYR A 214 -28.16 -5.10 16.35
C TYR A 214 -27.64 -4.81 17.78
N PRO A 215 -28.08 -3.70 18.44
CA PRO A 215 -27.50 -3.25 19.70
C PRO A 215 -27.55 -4.26 20.86
N SER A 216 -28.52 -5.19 20.84
CA SER A 216 -28.69 -6.18 21.90
C SER A 216 -27.89 -7.49 21.70
N SER A 217 -27.57 -7.86 20.46
CA SER A 217 -26.95 -9.17 20.12
C SER A 217 -25.63 -9.09 19.39
N TRP A 218 -25.14 -7.90 19.07
CA TRP A 218 -23.96 -7.71 18.26
C TRP A 218 -22.68 -8.39 18.82
N ARG A 219 -22.55 -8.48 20.14
CA ARG A 219 -21.33 -9.07 20.76
C ARG A 219 -21.22 -10.56 20.47
N ASP A 220 -22.32 -11.29 20.52
CA ASP A 220 -22.34 -12.73 20.20
C ASP A 220 -22.09 -12.94 18.69
N MET A 221 -22.70 -12.11 17.86
CA MET A 221 -22.48 -12.13 16.40
C MET A 221 -21.00 -11.81 16.06
N ALA A 222 -20.45 -10.79 16.69
CA ALA A 222 -19.04 -10.40 16.49
C ALA A 222 -18.09 -11.51 16.95
N LYS A 223 -18.36 -12.12 18.12
CA LYS A 223 -17.57 -13.24 18.66
C LYS A 223 -17.60 -14.45 17.73
N TYR A 224 -18.78 -14.79 17.19
CA TYR A 224 -18.91 -15.87 16.20
C TYR A 224 -18.11 -15.58 14.94
N MET A 225 -18.29 -14.39 14.34
CA MET A 225 -17.62 -14.00 13.10
C MET A 225 -16.08 -13.93 13.22
N VAL A 226 -15.57 -13.47 14.35
CA VAL A 226 -14.13 -13.26 14.56
C VAL A 226 -13.40 -14.57 14.85
N LYS A 227 -14.11 -15.61 15.37
CA LYS A 227 -13.54 -16.92 15.71
C LYS A 227 -13.84 -18.01 14.69
N SER A 228 -14.67 -17.76 13.68
CA SER A 228 -14.93 -18.67 12.56
C SER A 228 -13.90 -18.48 11.44
#